data_16d42a3ca956dca8d014d812dac9a71d
#
_entry.id   16d42a3ca956dca8d014d812dac9a71d
#
_cell.length_a   1.000
_cell.length_b   1.000
_cell.length_c   1.000
_cell.angle_alpha   90.00
_cell.angle_beta   90.00
_cell.angle_gamma   90.00
#
_symmetry.space_group_name_H-M   'P 1'
#
loop_
_entity.id
_entity.type
_entity.pdbx_description
1 polymer ?
#
loop_
_entity_poly.entity_id
_entity_poly.type
_entity_poly.pdbx_seq_one_letter_code
_entity_poly.pdbx_strand_id
1 'polypeptide(L)' 'MTNYKHQLTRNKYDDAYIMGYHNGYHKLTYDNQYDKDTLAEYHIKFKHGYTAGKLMRVKEEAAAS' A
#
# COMPACT_ATOMS: atom_id res chain seq x y z
N MET A 1 -10.63 -19.39 -8.82
CA MET A 1 -11.07 -19.90 -7.54
C MET A 1 -10.04 -19.71 -6.48
N THR A 2 -8.82 -19.97 -6.77
CA THR A 2 -7.75 -19.74 -5.80
C THR A 2 -7.69 -18.29 -5.35
N ASN A 3 -7.94 -17.35 -6.27
CA ASN A 3 -7.91 -15.95 -5.91
C ASN A 3 -8.96 -15.61 -4.88
N TYR A 4 -10.10 -16.22 -5.01
CA TYR A 4 -11.18 -16.01 -4.07
C TYR A 4 -10.75 -16.47 -2.68
N LYS A 5 -10.11 -17.60 -2.60
CA LYS A 5 -9.64 -18.13 -1.34
C LYS A 5 -8.59 -17.24 -0.72
N HIS A 6 -7.69 -16.73 -1.54
CA HIS A 6 -6.68 -15.80 -1.08
C HIS A 6 -7.29 -14.56 -0.45
N GLN A 7 -8.33 -14.04 -1.08
CA GLN A 7 -8.99 -12.86 -0.56
C GLN A 7 -9.59 -13.10 0.80
N LEU A 8 -10.13 -14.29 1.01
CA LEU A 8 -10.74 -14.63 2.28
C LEU A 8 -9.72 -14.74 3.40
N THR A 9 -8.49 -15.11 3.06
CA THR A 9 -7.46 -15.29 4.08
C THR A 9 -6.59 -14.06 4.29
N ARG A 10 -6.73 -13.05 3.43
CA ARG A 10 -5.95 -11.83 3.55
C ARG A 10 -6.43 -11.04 4.75
N ASN A 11 -5.51 -10.64 5.61
CA ASN A 11 -5.92 -9.86 6.77
C ASN A 11 -6.04 -8.38 6.41
N LYS A 12 -6.71 -7.63 7.26
CA LYS A 12 -7.01 -6.23 6.96
C LYS A 12 -5.81 -5.32 7.00
N TYR A 13 -4.73 -5.73 7.65
CA TYR A 13 -3.50 -4.94 7.61
C TYR A 13 -2.92 -4.93 6.22
N ASP A 14 -3.08 -6.04 5.49
CA ASP A 14 -2.60 -6.12 4.11
C ASP A 14 -3.39 -5.18 3.21
N ASP A 15 -4.66 -4.97 3.50
CA ASP A 15 -5.45 -4.01 2.73
C ASP A 15 -4.88 -2.60 2.86
N ALA A 16 -4.47 -2.22 4.06
CA ALA A 16 -3.87 -0.91 4.26
C ALA A 16 -2.57 -0.77 3.47
N TYR A 17 -1.76 -1.83 3.45
CA TYR A 17 -0.53 -1.82 2.67
C TYR A 17 -0.82 -1.65 1.19
N ILE A 18 -1.79 -2.41 0.68
CA ILE A 18 -2.15 -2.37 -0.73
C ILE A 18 -2.66 -0.99 -1.13
N MET A 19 -3.49 -0.38 -0.28
CA MET A 19 -3.98 0.98 -0.55
C MET A 19 -2.84 1.97 -0.59
N GLY A 20 -1.93 1.86 0.36
CA GLY A 20 -0.77 2.74 0.37
C GLY A 20 0.08 2.57 -0.87
N TYR A 21 0.31 1.31 -1.24
CA TYR A 21 1.10 0.99 -2.43
C TYR A 21 0.47 1.61 -3.68
N HIS A 22 -0.83 1.44 -3.83
CA HIS A 22 -1.55 2.02 -4.96
C HIS A 22 -1.37 3.53 -5.01
N ASN A 23 -1.56 4.18 -3.88
CA ASN A 23 -1.45 5.64 -3.83
C ASN A 23 -0.03 6.11 -4.14
N GLY A 24 0.95 5.42 -3.60
CA GLY A 24 2.34 5.78 -3.87
C GLY A 24 2.74 5.54 -5.31
N TYR A 25 2.31 4.41 -5.85
CA TYR A 25 2.63 4.05 -7.24
C TYR A 25 2.08 5.08 -8.22
N HIS A 26 0.88 5.58 -7.95
CA HIS A 26 0.23 6.55 -8.82
C HIS A 26 0.55 8.00 -8.45
N LYS A 27 1.51 8.18 -7.57
CA LYS A 27 2.01 9.50 -7.17
C LYS A 27 0.93 10.39 -6.58
N LEU A 28 -0.03 9.78 -5.90
CA LEU A 28 -1.07 10.55 -5.23
C LEU A 28 -0.51 11.17 -3.96
N THR A 29 -1.14 12.23 -3.51
CA THR A 29 -0.73 12.88 -2.28
C THR A 29 -0.82 11.89 -1.11
N TYR A 30 0.22 11.89 -0.27
CA TYR A 30 0.20 11.04 0.91
C TYR A 30 -0.91 11.53 1.84
N ASP A 31 -1.86 10.67 2.11
CA ASP A 31 -2.97 10.98 2.97
C ASP A 31 -3.35 9.69 3.70
N ASN A 32 -2.73 9.49 4.84
CA ASN A 32 -2.94 8.27 5.62
C ASN A 32 -4.20 8.42 6.46
N GLN A 33 -5.23 7.73 6.03
CA GLN A 33 -6.55 7.82 6.67
C GLN A 33 -6.60 7.08 8.00
N TYR A 34 -5.58 6.32 8.33
CA TYR A 34 -5.56 5.52 9.55
C TYR A 34 -4.89 6.30 10.67
N ASP A 35 -5.59 6.40 11.80
CA ASP A 35 -5.09 7.13 12.95
C ASP A 35 -3.88 6.40 13.54
N LYS A 36 -2.80 7.11 13.74
CA LYS A 36 -1.56 6.51 14.21
C LYS A 36 -1.68 5.98 15.65
N ASP A 37 -2.66 6.46 16.41
CA ASP A 37 -2.80 6.05 17.80
C ASP A 37 -3.79 4.90 17.96
N THR A 38 -4.95 5.00 17.30
CA THR A 38 -6.00 3.99 17.45
C THR A 38 -5.92 2.90 16.41
N LEU A 39 -5.31 3.18 15.27
CA LEU A 39 -5.16 2.22 14.17
C LEU A 39 -3.70 2.13 13.77
N ALA A 40 -2.83 1.96 14.76
CA ALA A 40 -1.38 2.02 14.55
C ALA A 40 -0.89 1.02 13.50
N GLU A 41 -1.37 -0.22 13.55
CA GLU A 41 -0.94 -1.25 12.61
C GLU A 41 -1.32 -0.88 11.18
N TYR A 42 -2.55 -0.40 11.00
CA TYR A 42 -3.00 0.03 9.68
C TYR A 42 -2.19 1.23 9.21
N HIS A 43 -1.95 2.16 10.11
CA HIS A 43 -1.20 3.37 9.77
C HIS A 43 0.20 3.03 9.27
N ILE A 44 0.88 2.14 9.98
CA ILE A 44 2.22 1.72 9.61
C ILE A 44 2.22 0.98 8.29
N LYS A 45 1.27 0.08 8.08
CA LYS A 45 1.18 -0.67 6.84
C LYS A 45 0.91 0.23 5.65
N PHE A 46 0.02 1.19 5.81
CA PHE A 46 -0.26 2.16 4.75
C PHE A 46 1.00 2.95 4.40
N LYS A 47 1.69 3.43 5.42
CA LYS A 47 2.92 4.20 5.21
C LYS A 47 3.96 3.38 4.47
N HIS A 48 4.17 2.14 4.88
CA HIS A 48 5.13 1.26 4.21
C HIS A 48 4.72 0.99 2.77
N GLY A 49 3.43 0.77 2.56
CA GLY A 49 2.92 0.54 1.21
C GLY A 49 3.17 1.73 0.32
N TYR A 50 2.87 2.92 0.83
CA TYR A 50 3.08 4.15 0.06
C TYR A 50 4.53 4.29 -0.38
N THR A 51 5.45 4.07 0.55
CA THR A 51 6.88 4.16 0.23
C THR A 51 7.28 3.12 -0.81
N ALA A 52 6.80 1.89 -0.66
CA ALA A 52 7.12 0.82 -1.60
C ALA A 52 6.57 1.12 -2.99
N GLY A 53 5.36 1.66 -3.06
CA GLY A 53 4.74 2.00 -4.34
C GLY A 53 5.51 3.10 -5.05
N LYS A 54 5.92 4.12 -4.31
CA LYS A 54 6.73 5.20 -4.88
C LYS A 54 8.03 4.67 -5.44
N LEU A 55 8.70 3.81 -4.69
CA LEU A 55 9.96 3.23 -5.13
C LEU A 55 9.78 2.40 -6.39
N MET A 56 8.72 1.60 -6.43
CA MET A 56 8.45 0.78 -7.60
C MET A 56 8.22 1.65 -8.83
N ARG A 57 7.46 2.74 -8.67
CA ARG A 57 7.18 3.64 -9.78
C ARG A 57 8.45 4.26 -10.30
N VAL A 58 9.32 4.71 -9.41
CA VAL A 58 10.59 5.30 -9.80
C VAL A 58 11.45 4.30 -10.56
N LYS A 59 11.49 3.05 -10.08
CA LYS A 59 12.25 2.00 -10.75
C LYS A 59 11.73 1.74 -12.16
N GLU A 60 10.43 1.70 -12.31
CA GLU A 60 9.82 1.44 -13.61
C GLU A 60 10.07 2.59 -14.57
N GLU A 61 9.99 3.81 -14.08
CA GLU A 61 10.26 4.97 -14.91
C GLU A 61 11.71 5.01 -15.36
N ALA A 62 12.61 4.67 -14.46
CA ALA A 62 14.02 4.61 -14.79
C ALA A 62 14.31 3.52 -15.83
N ALA A 63 13.66 2.37 -15.66
CA ALA A 63 13.85 1.26 -16.59
C ALA A 63 13.27 1.58 -17.98
N ALA A 64 12.20 2.35 -18.01
CA ALA A 64 11.57 2.72 -19.28
C ALA A 64 12.35 3.80 -20.04
N SER A 65 13.18 4.52 -19.31
CA SER A 65 14.00 5.56 -19.96
C SER A 65 15.11 4.92 -20.77
#